data_fa9de367d6744826fa995cf6aad7ce19
#
_entry.id   fa9de367d6744826fa995cf6aad7ce19
#
_cell.length_a   1.000
_cell.length_b   1.000
_cell.length_c   1.000
_cell.angle_alpha   90.00
_cell.angle_beta   90.00
_cell.angle_gamma   90.00
#
_symmetry.space_group_name_H-M   'P 1'
#
loop_
_entity.id
_entity.type
_entity.pdbx_description
1 polymer ?
#
loop_
_entity_poly.entity_id
_entity_poly.type
_entity_poly.pdbx_seq_one_letter_code
_entity_poly.pdbx_strand_id
1 'polypeptide(L)'
;LFAILEMLGRRYDFTLDDPVGSLPEPGLNAVLYGDSEPLTINLSEFSSSGGNHLVSWEGVAEYIGRTEDEDSKRGQKWREQFLVYRKCSVCGGSRLKKEALQFRIGGKSIADVSAMSISEFSEWVAHIEDYMDDKEWKIAQEVVKEIRERLRFLMDVGLGYLSLSRSSRSLSGGESQRIRLATQIGSKLVNVLYILDEPSIGLH
;
A
#
# COMPACT_ATOMS: atom_id res chain seq x y z
N LEU A 1 6.65 -26.76 -0.67
CA LEU A 1 5.22 -26.53 -0.89
C LEU A 1 4.56 -27.78 -1.51
N PHE A 2 5.03 -28.27 -2.68
CA PHE A 2 4.41 -29.43 -3.37
C PHE A 2 4.32 -30.68 -2.49
N ALA A 3 5.38 -31.03 -1.75
CA ALA A 3 5.37 -32.15 -0.82
C ALA A 3 4.29 -32.03 0.27
N ILE A 4 4.03 -30.80 0.74
CA ILE A 4 2.96 -30.54 1.71
C ILE A 4 1.59 -30.79 1.07
N LEU A 5 1.38 -30.28 -0.14
CA LEU A 5 0.11 -30.43 -0.85
C LEU A 5 -0.16 -31.91 -1.22
N GLU A 6 0.87 -32.67 -1.58
CA GLU A 6 0.75 -34.13 -1.82
C GLU A 6 0.34 -34.90 -0.55
N MET A 7 0.90 -34.50 0.62
CA MET A 7 0.52 -35.12 1.90
C MET A 7 -0.90 -34.78 2.30
N LEU A 8 -1.35 -33.54 2.04
CA LEU A 8 -2.75 -33.15 2.21
C LEU A 8 -3.65 -33.93 1.26
N GLY A 9 -3.23 -34.11 0.00
CA GLY A 9 -3.97 -34.91 -0.97
C GLY A 9 -4.18 -36.36 -0.51
N ARG A 10 -3.13 -36.99 0.04
CA ARG A 10 -3.24 -38.35 0.63
C ARG A 10 -4.16 -38.39 1.87
N ARG A 11 -4.20 -37.33 2.67
CA ARG A 11 -5.05 -37.26 3.88
C ARG A 11 -6.52 -36.99 3.55
N TYR A 12 -6.79 -36.18 2.55
CA TYR A 12 -8.12 -35.71 2.19
C TYR A 12 -8.66 -36.26 0.86
N ASP A 13 -7.99 -37.28 0.30
CA ASP A 13 -8.40 -38.01 -0.90
C ASP A 13 -8.52 -37.13 -2.15
N PHE A 14 -7.45 -36.38 -2.46
CA PHE A 14 -7.33 -35.64 -3.71
C PHE A 14 -5.89 -35.74 -4.27
N THR A 15 -5.71 -35.40 -5.54
CA THR A 15 -4.42 -35.31 -6.22
C THR A 15 -4.12 -33.89 -6.67
N LEU A 16 -2.85 -33.59 -6.99
CA LEU A 16 -2.46 -32.26 -7.49
C LEU A 16 -2.99 -31.98 -8.92
N ASP A 17 -3.43 -33.01 -9.62
CA ASP A 17 -4.00 -32.91 -10.97
C ASP A 17 -5.50 -32.62 -10.95
N ASP A 18 -6.16 -32.75 -9.77
CA ASP A 18 -7.58 -32.49 -9.64
C ASP A 18 -7.88 -30.98 -9.72
N PRO A 19 -8.94 -30.59 -10.43
CA PRO A 19 -9.40 -29.21 -10.44
C PRO A 19 -9.73 -28.72 -9.02
N VAL A 20 -9.32 -27.52 -8.65
CA VAL A 20 -9.55 -26.96 -7.30
C VAL A 20 -11.04 -26.98 -6.92
N GLY A 21 -11.93 -26.78 -7.89
CA GLY A 21 -13.38 -26.80 -7.66
C GLY A 21 -13.99 -28.19 -7.40
N SER A 22 -13.23 -29.26 -7.63
CA SER A 22 -13.65 -30.66 -7.36
C SER A 22 -13.08 -31.23 -6.06
N LEU A 23 -12.20 -30.49 -5.38
CA LEU A 23 -11.61 -30.89 -4.11
C LEU A 23 -12.69 -31.08 -3.02
N PRO A 24 -12.56 -32.12 -2.18
CA PRO A 24 -13.40 -32.25 -1.01
C PRO A 24 -13.30 -31.00 -0.11
N GLU A 25 -14.43 -30.53 0.41
CA GLU A 25 -14.46 -29.29 1.23
C GLU A 25 -13.43 -29.27 2.39
N PRO A 26 -13.24 -30.38 3.16
CA PRO A 26 -12.18 -30.43 4.18
C PRO A 26 -10.77 -30.28 3.61
N GLY A 27 -10.50 -30.91 2.45
CA GLY A 27 -9.22 -30.81 1.75
C GLY A 27 -8.95 -29.41 1.24
N LEU A 28 -9.95 -28.76 0.63
CA LEU A 28 -9.84 -27.37 0.17
C LEU A 28 -9.59 -26.40 1.35
N ASN A 29 -10.28 -26.60 2.46
CA ASN A 29 -10.08 -25.79 3.67
C ASN A 29 -8.68 -25.99 4.25
N ALA A 30 -8.19 -27.24 4.31
CA ALA A 30 -6.82 -27.53 4.75
C ALA A 30 -5.78 -26.91 3.83
N VAL A 31 -5.98 -26.95 2.52
CA VAL A 31 -5.07 -26.29 1.55
C VAL A 31 -5.05 -24.78 1.75
N LEU A 32 -6.22 -24.13 1.88
CA LEU A 32 -6.32 -22.69 1.93
C LEU A 32 -5.97 -22.08 3.30
N TYR A 33 -6.42 -22.71 4.38
CA TYR A 33 -6.38 -22.12 5.73
C TYR A 33 -5.55 -22.91 6.74
N GLY A 34 -4.95 -24.03 6.29
CA GLY A 34 -4.10 -24.86 7.14
C GLY A 34 -4.81 -26.08 7.72
N ASP A 35 -3.98 -26.94 8.30
CA ASP A 35 -4.42 -28.17 8.95
C ASP A 35 -4.03 -28.12 10.44
N SER A 36 -4.94 -28.53 11.30
CA SER A 36 -4.72 -28.59 12.76
C SER A 36 -3.71 -29.65 13.17
N GLU A 37 -3.56 -30.69 12.36
CA GLU A 37 -2.64 -31.81 12.62
C GLU A 37 -1.34 -31.63 11.80
N PRO A 38 -0.17 -31.82 12.42
CA PRO A 38 1.10 -31.78 11.70
C PRO A 38 1.16 -32.84 10.59
N LEU A 39 1.82 -32.50 9.51
CA LEU A 39 2.10 -33.39 8.39
C LEU A 39 3.49 -34.02 8.56
N THR A 40 3.60 -35.32 8.35
CA THR A 40 4.89 -36.00 8.32
C THR A 40 5.39 -36.05 6.88
N ILE A 41 6.40 -35.25 6.57
CA ILE A 41 6.99 -35.19 5.23
C ILE A 41 8.27 -36.00 5.23
N ASN A 42 8.38 -36.96 4.29
CA ASN A 42 9.61 -37.69 4.01
C ASN A 42 10.41 -36.92 2.97
N LEU A 43 11.46 -36.22 3.38
CA LEU A 43 12.33 -35.48 2.47
C LEU A 43 13.26 -36.33 1.65
N SER A 44 13.36 -37.67 1.91
CA SER A 44 14.20 -38.53 1.12
C SER A 44 13.73 -38.69 -0.34
N GLU A 45 12.46 -38.42 -0.62
CA GLU A 45 11.90 -38.38 -1.98
C GLU A 45 12.30 -37.13 -2.76
N PHE A 46 12.72 -36.04 -2.05
CA PHE A 46 12.99 -34.73 -2.63
C PHE A 46 14.41 -34.19 -2.38
N SER A 47 15.19 -34.84 -1.50
CA SER A 47 16.56 -34.43 -1.14
C SER A 47 17.38 -35.64 -0.64
N SER A 48 18.68 -35.61 -0.95
CA SER A 48 19.65 -36.66 -0.53
C SER A 48 19.96 -36.70 0.98
N SER A 49 19.42 -35.79 1.79
CA SER A 49 19.51 -35.79 3.25
C SER A 49 18.16 -36.19 3.85
N GLY A 50 17.86 -37.47 3.84
CA GLY A 50 16.55 -38.02 4.20
C GLY A 50 16.28 -38.07 5.68
N GLY A 51 15.02 -37.77 6.05
CA GLY A 51 14.42 -37.93 7.37
C GLY A 51 12.94 -37.58 7.33
N ASN A 52 12.18 -38.08 8.29
CA ASN A 52 10.81 -37.71 8.47
C ASN A 52 10.77 -36.38 9.28
N HIS A 53 10.19 -35.35 8.72
CA HIS A 53 10.00 -34.07 9.38
C HIS A 53 8.52 -33.83 9.64
N LEU A 54 8.20 -33.42 10.86
CA LEU A 54 6.88 -32.94 11.22
C LEU A 54 6.79 -31.45 10.82
N VAL A 55 5.86 -31.14 9.94
CA VAL A 55 5.63 -29.76 9.45
C VAL A 55 4.20 -29.37 9.76
N SER A 56 4.02 -28.24 10.43
CA SER A 56 2.72 -27.61 10.58
C SER A 56 2.43 -26.79 9.32
N TRP A 57 1.26 -27.04 8.74
CA TRP A 57 0.81 -26.31 7.56
C TRP A 57 -0.27 -25.26 7.93
N GLU A 58 0.00 -24.02 7.66
CA GLU A 58 -0.84 -22.90 8.02
C GLU A 58 -1.79 -22.43 6.89
N GLY A 59 -1.69 -23.07 5.74
CA GLY A 59 -2.50 -22.74 4.58
C GLY A 59 -1.82 -21.79 3.59
N VAL A 60 -2.29 -21.85 2.35
CA VAL A 60 -1.80 -21.01 1.25
C VAL A 60 -2.03 -19.53 1.55
N ALA A 61 -3.17 -19.17 2.18
CA ALA A 61 -3.48 -17.79 2.52
C ALA A 61 -2.45 -17.17 3.47
N GLU A 62 -2.08 -17.90 4.54
CA GLU A 62 -1.06 -17.47 5.49
C GLU A 62 0.35 -17.50 4.87
N TYR A 63 0.64 -18.52 4.09
CA TYR A 63 1.90 -18.63 3.35
C TYR A 63 2.14 -17.43 2.42
N ILE A 64 1.10 -16.98 1.70
CA ILE A 64 1.18 -15.76 0.87
C ILE A 64 1.35 -14.51 1.74
N GLY A 65 0.71 -14.45 2.92
CA GLY A 65 0.81 -13.33 3.86
C GLY A 65 2.20 -13.19 4.51
N ARG A 66 2.84 -14.32 4.85
CA ARG A 66 4.12 -14.35 5.59
C ARG A 66 5.37 -14.09 4.77
N THR A 67 5.32 -14.23 3.47
CA THR A 67 6.49 -13.95 2.62
C THR A 67 6.90 -12.46 2.65
N GLU A 68 6.62 -11.76 3.75
CA GLU A 68 7.07 -10.38 3.97
C GLU A 68 8.59 -10.27 4.16
N ASP A 69 9.28 -11.33 4.63
CA ASP A 69 10.70 -11.29 4.98
C ASP A 69 11.68 -11.48 3.81
N GLU A 70 11.21 -11.82 2.64
CA GLU A 70 12.07 -11.84 1.47
C GLU A 70 11.98 -10.51 0.71
N ASP A 71 12.91 -9.61 0.98
CA ASP A 71 13.18 -8.33 0.30
C ASP A 71 13.45 -8.45 -1.22
N SER A 72 13.17 -9.60 -1.82
CA SER A 72 13.32 -9.76 -3.25
C SER A 72 12.14 -9.12 -3.98
N LYS A 73 12.43 -8.14 -4.84
CA LYS A 73 11.46 -7.51 -5.76
C LYS A 73 10.65 -8.55 -6.56
N ARG A 74 11.17 -9.76 -6.70
CA ARG A 74 10.53 -10.88 -7.40
C ARG A 74 9.43 -11.53 -6.57
N GLY A 75 9.65 -11.70 -5.26
CA GLY A 75 8.66 -12.23 -4.32
C GLY A 75 7.49 -11.26 -4.13
N GLN A 76 7.76 -9.95 -4.06
CA GLN A 76 6.71 -8.93 -3.99
C GLN A 76 5.81 -8.93 -5.24
N LYS A 77 6.39 -8.96 -6.45
CA LYS A 77 5.62 -9.05 -7.70
C LYS A 77 4.77 -10.30 -7.80
N TRP A 78 5.27 -11.43 -7.31
CA TRP A 78 4.53 -12.68 -7.31
C TRP A 78 3.31 -12.61 -6.37
N ARG A 79 3.46 -12.07 -5.16
CA ARG A 79 2.36 -11.88 -4.20
C ARG A 79 1.29 -10.91 -4.69
N GLU A 80 1.69 -9.82 -5.33
CA GLU A 80 0.77 -8.82 -5.86
C GLU A 80 -0.27 -9.40 -6.82
N GLN A 81 0.01 -10.53 -7.46
CA GLN A 81 -0.93 -11.23 -8.34
C GLN A 81 -2.11 -11.86 -7.58
N PHE A 82 -1.94 -12.15 -6.28
CA PHE A 82 -2.94 -12.80 -5.44
C PHE A 82 -3.62 -11.84 -4.45
N LEU A 83 -3.14 -10.59 -4.39
CA LEU A 83 -3.65 -9.60 -3.45
C LEU A 83 -4.64 -8.64 -4.12
N VAL A 84 -5.80 -8.51 -3.54
CA VAL A 84 -6.79 -7.50 -3.92
C VAL A 84 -6.86 -6.44 -2.84
N TYR A 85 -6.48 -5.21 -3.19
CA TYR A 85 -6.56 -4.08 -2.28
C TYR A 85 -7.99 -3.58 -2.18
N ARG A 86 -8.57 -3.66 -0.99
CA ARG A 86 -9.90 -3.13 -0.68
C ARG A 86 -9.81 -1.97 0.30
N LYS A 87 -10.73 -1.02 0.17
CA LYS A 87 -10.87 0.03 1.19
C LYS A 87 -11.28 -0.61 2.52
N CYS A 88 -10.61 -0.24 3.60
CA CYS A 88 -10.95 -0.70 4.94
C CYS A 88 -12.40 -0.32 5.27
N SER A 89 -13.22 -1.28 5.71
CA SER A 89 -14.62 -1.06 6.06
C SER A 89 -14.81 -0.15 7.28
N VAL A 90 -13.81 -0.09 8.18
CA VAL A 90 -13.86 0.73 9.40
C VAL A 90 -13.56 2.19 9.10
N CYS A 91 -12.48 2.49 8.37
CA CYS A 91 -12.05 3.87 8.12
C CYS A 91 -12.41 4.37 6.70
N GLY A 92 -13.04 3.56 5.86
CA GLY A 92 -13.41 3.95 4.49
C GLY A 92 -12.23 4.36 3.59
N GLY A 93 -10.99 4.01 3.99
CA GLY A 93 -9.78 4.38 3.28
C GLY A 93 -9.08 5.64 3.82
N SER A 94 -9.64 6.33 4.82
CA SER A 94 -9.02 7.52 5.41
C SER A 94 -7.74 7.21 6.21
N ARG A 95 -7.56 5.97 6.66
CA ARG A 95 -6.47 5.51 7.55
C ARG A 95 -6.44 6.20 8.91
N LEU A 96 -7.50 6.89 9.26
CA LEU A 96 -7.64 7.67 10.50
C LEU A 96 -8.76 7.09 11.37
N LYS A 97 -8.65 7.30 12.67
CA LYS A 97 -9.71 7.00 13.64
C LYS A 97 -10.87 8.00 13.46
N LYS A 98 -12.07 7.58 13.82
CA LYS A 98 -13.29 8.42 13.69
C LYS A 98 -13.18 9.72 14.50
N GLU A 99 -12.52 9.66 15.65
CA GLU A 99 -12.30 10.81 16.54
C GLU A 99 -11.45 11.90 15.85
N ALA A 100 -10.43 11.50 15.07
CA ALA A 100 -9.59 12.43 14.34
C ALA A 100 -10.35 13.19 13.22
N LEU A 101 -11.44 12.62 12.72
CA LEU A 101 -12.27 13.22 11.68
C LEU A 101 -13.29 14.24 12.22
N GLN A 102 -13.36 14.39 13.56
CA GLN A 102 -14.21 15.40 14.19
C GLN A 102 -13.63 16.81 14.08
N PHE A 103 -12.30 16.93 13.99
CA PHE A 103 -11.66 18.23 13.76
C PHE A 103 -11.92 18.69 12.32
N ARG A 104 -12.55 19.87 12.20
CA ARG A 104 -12.98 20.40 10.90
C ARG A 104 -12.60 21.87 10.78
N ILE A 105 -12.17 22.27 9.60
CA ILE A 105 -11.94 23.65 9.21
C ILE A 105 -12.84 23.92 8.00
N GLY A 106 -13.69 24.92 8.06
CA GLY A 106 -14.65 25.21 7.00
C GLY A 106 -15.56 23.99 6.67
N GLY A 107 -15.95 23.23 7.70
CA GLY A 107 -16.78 22.04 7.57
C GLY A 107 -16.07 20.79 7.03
N LYS A 108 -14.78 20.87 6.65
CA LYS A 108 -13.99 19.76 6.07
C LYS A 108 -13.04 19.14 7.10
N SER A 109 -13.04 17.82 7.18
CA SER A 109 -12.05 17.04 7.94
C SER A 109 -10.76 16.87 7.14
N ILE A 110 -9.70 16.41 7.80
CA ILE A 110 -8.43 16.07 7.13
C ILE A 110 -8.60 15.00 6.04
N ALA A 111 -9.55 14.06 6.19
CA ALA A 111 -9.83 13.06 5.17
C ALA A 111 -10.49 13.69 3.94
N ASP A 112 -11.43 14.61 4.14
CA ASP A 112 -12.10 15.33 3.05
C ASP A 112 -11.09 16.14 2.24
N VAL A 113 -10.22 16.88 2.93
CA VAL A 113 -9.16 17.69 2.31
C VAL A 113 -8.14 16.80 1.58
N SER A 114 -7.74 15.67 2.18
CA SER A 114 -6.80 14.74 1.54
C SER A 114 -7.37 14.06 0.28
N ALA A 115 -8.68 13.96 0.17
CA ALA A 115 -9.35 13.38 -0.99
C ALA A 115 -9.51 14.36 -2.16
N MET A 116 -9.40 15.65 -1.93
CA MET A 116 -9.42 16.68 -2.98
C MET A 116 -8.24 16.52 -3.93
N SER A 117 -8.41 16.98 -5.15
CA SER A 117 -7.27 17.23 -6.04
C SER A 117 -6.39 18.34 -5.46
N ILE A 118 -5.11 18.34 -5.80
CA ILE A 118 -4.17 19.40 -5.38
C ILE A 118 -4.66 20.79 -5.82
N SER A 119 -5.31 20.88 -7.00
CA SER A 119 -5.91 22.12 -7.48
C SER A 119 -7.04 22.60 -6.56
N GLU A 120 -8.01 21.74 -6.24
CA GLU A 120 -9.11 22.07 -5.32
C GLU A 120 -8.61 22.38 -3.91
N PHE A 121 -7.60 21.63 -3.46
CA PHE A 121 -6.98 21.88 -2.16
C PHE A 121 -6.28 23.25 -2.12
N SER A 122 -5.56 23.61 -3.19
CA SER A 122 -4.90 24.92 -3.31
C SER A 122 -5.91 26.06 -3.27
N GLU A 123 -7.05 25.93 -3.96
CA GLU A 123 -8.12 26.90 -3.96
C GLU A 123 -8.76 27.02 -2.57
N TRP A 124 -9.05 25.90 -1.91
CA TRP A 124 -9.60 25.91 -0.55
C TRP A 124 -8.64 26.55 0.47
N VAL A 125 -7.33 26.26 0.40
CA VAL A 125 -6.31 26.85 1.29
C VAL A 125 -6.13 28.35 1.01
N ALA A 126 -6.40 28.82 -0.20
CA ALA A 126 -6.36 30.26 -0.52
C ALA A 126 -7.37 31.06 0.31
N HIS A 127 -8.48 30.45 0.69
CA HIS A 127 -9.57 31.05 1.47
C HIS A 127 -9.71 30.48 2.89
N ILE A 128 -8.69 29.78 3.40
CA ILE A 128 -8.80 29.09 4.70
C ILE A 128 -8.95 30.06 5.88
N GLU A 129 -8.43 31.26 5.75
CA GLU A 129 -8.54 32.35 6.74
C GLU A 129 -9.99 32.74 7.01
N ASP A 130 -10.88 32.65 6.03
CA ASP A 130 -12.30 32.96 6.15
C ASP A 130 -13.04 32.02 7.12
N TYR A 131 -12.42 30.90 7.48
CA TYR A 131 -12.97 29.86 8.37
C TYR A 131 -12.34 29.88 9.76
N MET A 132 -11.48 30.88 10.09
CA MET A 132 -10.74 30.96 11.35
C MET A 132 -10.98 32.28 12.04
N ASP A 133 -10.93 32.28 13.36
CA ASP A 133 -10.87 33.51 14.13
C ASP A 133 -9.46 34.14 14.15
N ASP A 134 -9.31 35.37 14.64
CA ASP A 134 -8.03 36.10 14.69
C ASP A 134 -6.95 35.35 15.49
N LYS A 135 -7.35 34.60 16.52
CA LYS A 135 -6.44 33.83 17.37
C LYS A 135 -5.98 32.57 16.67
N GLU A 136 -6.91 31.85 16.07
CA GLU A 136 -6.63 30.66 15.28
C GLU A 136 -5.74 30.98 14.09
N TRP A 137 -6.03 32.07 13.39
CA TRP A 137 -5.23 32.56 12.27
C TRP A 137 -3.79 32.87 12.68
N LYS A 138 -3.58 33.58 13.81
CA LYS A 138 -2.22 33.86 14.32
C LYS A 138 -1.40 32.60 14.56
N ILE A 139 -2.03 31.50 14.94
CA ILE A 139 -1.38 30.23 15.16
C ILE A 139 -1.11 29.53 13.82
N ALA A 140 -2.07 29.55 12.91
CA ALA A 140 -2.05 28.77 11.68
C ALA A 140 -1.25 29.42 10.53
N GLN A 141 -1.10 30.73 10.48
CA GLN A 141 -0.60 31.50 9.34
C GLN A 141 0.74 30.99 8.77
N GLU A 142 1.70 30.64 9.63
CA GLU A 142 3.01 30.15 9.17
C GLU A 142 2.90 28.76 8.54
N VAL A 143 2.08 27.88 9.11
CA VAL A 143 1.81 26.55 8.57
C VAL A 143 1.06 26.65 7.25
N VAL A 144 0.06 27.51 7.17
CA VAL A 144 -0.72 27.75 5.94
C VAL A 144 0.16 28.28 4.83
N LYS A 145 1.08 29.20 5.13
CA LYS A 145 2.05 29.73 4.18
C LYS A 145 2.91 28.62 3.59
N GLU A 146 3.43 27.73 4.43
CA GLU A 146 4.24 26.58 3.98
C GLU A 146 3.42 25.62 3.13
N ILE A 147 2.16 25.36 3.49
CA ILE A 147 1.24 24.51 2.70
C ILE A 147 1.00 25.16 1.32
N ARG A 148 0.71 26.46 1.25
CA ARG A 148 0.50 27.18 -0.01
C ARG A 148 1.72 27.07 -0.93
N GLU A 149 2.93 27.23 -0.40
CA GLU A 149 4.16 27.08 -1.18
C GLU A 149 4.32 25.65 -1.72
N ARG A 150 4.11 24.63 -0.91
CA ARG A 150 4.22 23.24 -1.35
C ARG A 150 3.18 22.85 -2.40
N LEU A 151 1.95 23.31 -2.22
CA LEU A 151 0.89 23.12 -3.21
C LEU A 151 1.26 23.80 -4.54
N ARG A 152 1.80 25.02 -4.49
CA ARG A 152 2.28 25.72 -5.68
C ARG A 152 3.34 24.91 -6.44
N PHE A 153 4.36 24.36 -5.76
CA PHE A 153 5.34 23.51 -6.42
C PHE A 153 4.72 22.29 -7.10
N LEU A 154 3.76 21.64 -6.47
CA LEU A 154 3.05 20.52 -7.07
C LEU A 154 2.22 20.94 -8.29
N MET A 155 1.62 22.12 -8.24
CA MET A 155 0.91 22.72 -9.39
C MET A 155 1.86 23.04 -10.52
N ASP A 156 3.01 23.67 -10.23
CA ASP A 156 4.02 24.09 -11.21
C ASP A 156 4.62 22.91 -11.99
N VAL A 157 4.71 21.71 -11.36
CA VAL A 157 5.12 20.48 -12.05
C VAL A 157 3.96 19.71 -12.69
N GLY A 158 2.77 20.31 -12.76
CA GLY A 158 1.60 19.76 -13.45
C GLY A 158 0.92 18.59 -12.73
N LEU A 159 0.98 18.52 -11.39
CA LEU A 159 0.36 17.46 -10.58
C LEU A 159 -0.95 17.89 -9.92
N GLY A 160 -1.58 18.96 -10.39
CA GLY A 160 -2.82 19.50 -9.83
C GLY A 160 -3.99 18.52 -9.75
N TYR A 161 -4.02 17.53 -10.62
CA TYR A 161 -5.07 16.51 -10.67
C TYR A 161 -4.92 15.36 -9.65
N LEU A 162 -3.76 15.24 -9.00
CA LEU A 162 -3.53 14.23 -7.97
C LEU A 162 -4.21 14.60 -6.67
N SER A 163 -4.48 13.60 -5.84
CA SER A 163 -4.93 13.80 -4.46
C SER A 163 -3.92 13.24 -3.45
N LEU A 164 -3.88 13.81 -2.24
CA LEU A 164 -2.98 13.35 -1.18
C LEU A 164 -3.36 11.95 -0.65
N SER A 165 -4.62 11.54 -0.81
CA SER A 165 -5.11 10.21 -0.43
C SER A 165 -4.67 9.11 -1.39
N ARG A 166 -4.17 9.46 -2.58
CA ARG A 166 -3.74 8.51 -3.60
C ARG A 166 -2.54 7.69 -3.13
N SER A 167 -2.61 6.38 -3.33
CA SER A 167 -1.50 5.49 -2.97
C SER A 167 -0.28 5.75 -3.85
N SER A 168 0.90 5.83 -3.25
CA SER A 168 2.17 5.96 -3.99
C SER A 168 2.43 4.82 -4.98
N ARG A 169 1.90 3.62 -4.72
CA ARG A 169 1.99 2.47 -5.63
C ARG A 169 1.21 2.66 -6.94
N SER A 170 0.20 3.54 -6.95
CA SER A 170 -0.62 3.84 -8.13
C SER A 170 -0.04 4.96 -8.99
N LEU A 171 1.06 5.57 -8.57
CA LEU A 171 1.73 6.63 -9.32
C LEU A 171 2.51 6.05 -10.50
N SER A 172 2.40 6.71 -11.65
CA SER A 172 3.29 6.44 -12.78
C SER A 172 4.73 6.86 -12.48
N GLY A 173 5.69 6.37 -13.26
CA GLY A 173 7.09 6.76 -13.13
C GLY A 173 7.28 8.28 -13.25
N GLY A 174 6.62 8.91 -14.23
CA GLY A 174 6.68 10.36 -14.42
C GLY A 174 6.03 11.16 -13.28
N GLU A 175 4.90 10.69 -12.71
CA GLU A 175 4.31 11.32 -11.53
C GLU A 175 5.23 11.26 -10.31
N SER A 176 5.83 10.09 -10.06
CA SER A 176 6.79 9.91 -8.96
C SER A 176 8.01 10.79 -9.13
N GLN A 177 8.54 10.93 -10.35
CA GLN A 177 9.67 11.80 -10.65
C GLN A 177 9.34 13.28 -10.44
N ARG A 178 8.17 13.73 -10.89
CA ARG A 178 7.70 15.11 -10.67
C ARG A 178 7.46 15.42 -9.20
N ILE A 179 6.93 14.50 -8.40
CA ILE A 179 6.82 14.66 -6.95
C ILE A 179 8.19 14.85 -6.31
N ARG A 180 9.21 14.05 -6.71
CA ARG A 180 10.57 14.20 -6.22
C ARG A 180 11.16 15.54 -6.61
N LEU A 181 10.95 15.97 -7.85
CA LEU A 181 11.39 17.28 -8.34
C LEU A 181 10.77 18.42 -7.52
N ALA A 182 9.45 18.41 -7.30
CA ALA A 182 8.76 19.38 -6.47
C ALA A 182 9.30 19.43 -5.04
N THR A 183 9.61 18.26 -4.45
CA THR A 183 10.16 18.14 -3.11
C THR A 183 11.57 18.73 -3.03
N GLN A 184 12.43 18.47 -4.03
CA GLN A 184 13.79 18.98 -4.08
C GLN A 184 13.85 20.49 -4.27
N ILE A 185 13.06 21.03 -5.20
CA ILE A 185 12.96 22.48 -5.43
C ILE A 185 12.34 23.17 -4.21
N GLY A 186 11.28 22.58 -3.64
CA GLY A 186 10.59 23.09 -2.48
C GLY A 186 11.41 23.11 -1.18
N SER A 187 12.52 22.34 -1.11
CA SER A 187 13.40 22.33 0.07
C SER A 187 14.15 23.63 0.31
N LYS A 188 14.23 24.51 -0.70
CA LYS A 188 14.93 25.81 -0.65
C LYS A 188 16.36 25.71 -0.08
N LEU A 189 16.99 24.55 -0.20
CA LEU A 189 18.36 24.37 0.26
C LEU A 189 19.30 25.25 -0.58
N VAL A 190 20.03 26.15 0.08
CA VAL A 190 21.07 26.96 -0.54
C VAL A 190 22.41 26.21 -0.48
N ASN A 191 23.27 26.44 -1.46
CA ASN A 191 24.61 25.82 -1.60
C ASN A 191 24.58 24.31 -1.83
N VAL A 192 23.51 23.79 -2.47
CA VAL A 192 23.37 22.38 -2.87
C VAL A 192 23.34 22.28 -4.38
N LEU A 193 24.09 21.33 -4.93
CA LEU A 193 24.04 20.97 -6.33
C LEU A 193 22.95 19.94 -6.57
N TYR A 194 21.93 20.27 -7.35
CA TYR A 194 20.91 19.35 -7.79
C TYR A 194 21.33 18.67 -9.10
N ILE A 195 21.51 17.37 -9.07
CA ILE A 195 21.74 16.56 -10.26
C ILE A 195 20.44 15.91 -10.64
N LEU A 196 19.89 16.25 -11.80
CA LEU A 196 18.63 15.75 -12.32
C LEU A 196 18.92 14.90 -13.56
N ASP A 197 18.44 13.66 -13.54
CA ASP A 197 18.47 12.75 -14.67
C ASP A 197 17.14 12.84 -15.43
N GLU A 198 17.22 13.22 -16.70
CA GLU A 198 16.07 13.41 -17.61
C GLU A 198 14.86 14.15 -16.97
N PRO A 199 15.05 15.36 -16.42
CA PRO A 199 14.02 16.05 -15.62
C PRO A 199 12.78 16.43 -16.42
N SER A 200 12.83 16.39 -17.75
CA SER A 200 11.72 16.71 -18.65
C SER A 200 10.85 15.51 -19.01
N ILE A 201 11.20 14.30 -18.59
CA ILE A 201 10.37 13.11 -18.88
C ILE A 201 8.97 13.28 -18.27
N GLY A 202 7.96 13.16 -19.12
CA GLY A 202 6.55 13.30 -18.75
C GLY A 202 6.08 14.72 -18.48
N LEU A 203 6.87 15.75 -18.83
CA LEU A 203 6.40 17.12 -18.94
C LEU A 203 5.79 17.34 -20.33
N HIS A 204 4.60 17.91 -20.35
CA HIS A 204 3.97 18.43 -21.57
C HIS A 204 4.29 19.90 -21.74
#